data_0cc0d0ad44b91c1a629121a480e05e36
#
_entry.id   0cc0d0ad44b91c1a629121a480e05e36
#
_cell.length_a   1.000
_cell.length_b   1.000
_cell.length_c   1.000
_cell.angle_alpha   90.00
_cell.angle_beta   90.00
_cell.angle_gamma   90.00
#
_symmetry.space_group_name_H-M   'P 1'
#
loop_
_entity.id
_entity.type
_entity.pdbx_description
1 polymer ?
#
loop_
_entity_poly.entity_id
_entity_poly.type
_entity_poly.pdbx_seq_one_letter_code
_entity_poly.pdbx_strand_id
1 'polypeptide(L)'
;MKLKGISIALAGMLILAGCGSKESSNESVKEGEDKTFKVGISQFALHPSLDAATEGFKKALKDKGIKADFDEQNAQADQNNTQSIAQNFVGDKVDLIFANATPSAIAALNATKDIPIIFTSVTDPVGAGLVKALDKPGKNITGTTDNHPEATKKTIHFITDEVKAKNIGVIYNSGEQNSVVQVEEVKKIVEEKDAKLVEVSISNTSEVKQAAESLVGRVDAIYIPTDNTVVTALDSVIGVARSKKIPLFVGELDSMKKGAVAASGFSYFDLGYQSGLMAADILTGKKKASDIPVELPKSLKLVINKAAAKDQGLEVKEEWSQLGEFYEGEE
;
A
#
# COMPACT_ATOMS: atom_id res chain seq x y z
N MET A 1 -31.01 -77.64 34.12
CA MET A 1 -30.25 -78.77 34.77
C MET A 1 -28.92 -78.24 35.22
N LYS A 2 -28.71 -78.29 36.55
CA LYS A 2 -27.45 -78.37 37.32
C LYS A 2 -26.44 -77.22 37.12
N LEU A 3 -26.25 -76.34 38.04
CA LEU A 3 -25.77 -76.33 39.44
C LEU A 3 -24.25 -76.16 39.57
N LYS A 4 -23.88 -75.19 40.40
CA LYS A 4 -22.74 -75.07 41.36
C LYS A 4 -21.39 -74.64 40.72
N GLY A 5 -20.59 -73.85 41.35
CA GLY A 5 -20.50 -73.48 42.76
C GLY A 5 -19.58 -72.33 43.05
N ILE A 6 -19.81 -71.80 44.10
CA ILE A 6 -19.23 -70.88 45.07
C ILE A 6 -17.75 -71.24 45.41
N SER A 7 -16.93 -70.17 45.56
CA SER A 7 -15.99 -70.11 46.68
C SER A 7 -15.51 -68.68 46.95
N ILE A 8 -15.63 -68.34 48.20
CA ILE A 8 -15.27 -67.16 48.99
C ILE A 8 -13.84 -67.27 49.49
N ALA A 9 -13.09 -66.25 49.56
CA ALA A 9 -12.07 -65.96 50.58
C ALA A 9 -11.61 -64.46 50.34
N LEU A 10 -11.88 -63.62 51.10
CA LEU A 10 -11.67 -63.00 52.43
C LEU A 10 -10.21 -62.59 52.68
N ALA A 11 -10.06 -61.32 53.04
CA ALA A 11 -9.13 -60.62 53.90
C ALA A 11 -7.83 -60.05 53.36
N GLY A 12 -7.64 -58.74 53.67
CA GLY A 12 -6.37 -58.08 53.74
C GLY A 12 -6.46 -56.56 53.71
N MET A 13 -6.89 -55.95 54.79
CA MET A 13 -6.90 -54.52 55.05
C MET A 13 -5.49 -54.05 55.41
N LEU A 14 -4.93 -53.09 54.69
CA LEU A 14 -3.82 -52.30 55.21
C LEU A 14 -3.96 -50.85 54.71
N ILE A 15 -4.26 -50.02 55.68
CA ILE A 15 -4.31 -48.54 55.55
C ILE A 15 -2.88 -48.02 55.66
N LEU A 16 -2.43 -47.23 54.66
CA LEU A 16 -1.28 -46.37 54.82
C LEU A 16 -1.65 -45.01 54.29
N ALA A 17 -1.82 -44.05 55.22
CA ALA A 17 -1.96 -42.66 54.96
C ALA A 17 -0.62 -42.10 54.42
N GLY A 18 -0.64 -41.51 53.25
CA GLY A 18 0.46 -40.75 52.68
C GLY A 18 -0.07 -39.40 52.23
N CYS A 19 0.14 -38.35 53.02
CA CYS A 19 0.02 -36.96 52.59
C CYS A 19 1.03 -36.68 51.47
N GLY A 20 0.55 -36.50 50.26
CA GLY A 20 1.32 -36.03 49.12
C GLY A 20 0.69 -34.74 48.61
N SER A 21 1.39 -33.67 48.76
CA SER A 21 1.11 -32.31 48.29
C SER A 21 0.65 -32.32 46.83
N LYS A 22 -0.50 -31.73 46.55
CA LYS A 22 -0.86 -31.30 45.20
C LYS A 22 0.12 -30.19 44.77
N GLU A 23 1.17 -30.54 44.08
CA GLU A 23 1.81 -29.62 43.17
C GLU A 23 0.82 -29.37 42.02
N SER A 24 0.20 -28.20 42.07
CA SER A 24 -0.48 -27.62 40.94
C SER A 24 0.60 -27.30 39.92
N SER A 25 0.85 -28.20 39.01
CA SER A 25 1.58 -27.90 37.79
C SER A 25 0.75 -26.88 37.01
N ASN A 26 1.11 -25.64 37.22
CA ASN A 26 0.70 -24.53 36.35
C ASN A 26 1.42 -24.73 35.02
N GLU A 27 0.93 -25.66 34.21
CA GLU A 27 1.23 -25.63 32.78
C GLU A 27 0.60 -24.37 32.24
N SER A 28 1.37 -23.26 32.32
CA SER A 28 1.19 -22.13 31.41
C SER A 28 1.49 -22.71 30.03
N VAL A 29 0.43 -23.09 29.34
CA VAL A 29 0.48 -23.37 27.91
C VAL A 29 1.00 -22.07 27.26
N LYS A 30 2.25 -22.08 26.86
CA LYS A 30 2.81 -21.16 25.91
C LYS A 30 2.18 -21.49 24.55
N GLU A 31 0.87 -21.19 24.40
CA GLU A 31 0.24 -21.10 23.10
C GLU A 31 0.77 -19.85 22.40
N GLY A 32 1.67 -20.02 21.44
CA GLY A 32 2.06 -18.92 20.57
C GLY A 32 3.38 -19.03 19.84
N GLU A 33 4.26 -19.97 20.17
CA GLU A 33 5.62 -19.96 19.59
C GLU A 33 5.80 -20.75 18.28
N ASP A 34 4.80 -21.45 17.74
CA ASP A 34 4.96 -22.29 16.53
C ASP A 34 3.87 -22.14 15.46
N LYS A 35 2.90 -21.22 15.63
CA LYS A 35 1.88 -21.04 14.58
C LYS A 35 2.45 -20.29 13.38
N THR A 36 2.42 -20.91 12.19
CA THR A 36 2.65 -20.24 10.91
C THR A 36 1.33 -19.71 10.38
N PHE A 37 1.24 -18.41 10.16
CA PHE A 37 0.05 -17.76 9.65
C PHE A 37 0.05 -17.78 8.12
N LYS A 38 -1.10 -18.02 7.50
CA LYS A 38 -1.30 -17.87 6.06
C LYS A 38 -1.68 -16.43 5.77
N VAL A 39 -0.91 -15.72 4.96
CA VAL A 39 -1.14 -14.32 4.62
C VAL A 39 -1.28 -14.19 3.10
N GLY A 40 -2.47 -13.79 2.64
CA GLY A 40 -2.68 -13.45 1.25
C GLY A 40 -2.20 -12.03 0.96
N ILE A 41 -1.35 -11.86 -0.05
CA ILE A 41 -0.89 -10.56 -0.52
C ILE A 41 -1.51 -10.28 -1.89
N SER A 42 -2.44 -9.32 -1.95
CA SER A 42 -3.03 -8.82 -3.18
C SER A 42 -2.37 -7.50 -3.58
N GLN A 43 -1.45 -7.54 -4.51
CA GLN A 43 -0.82 -6.36 -5.09
C GLN A 43 -1.49 -6.01 -6.41
N PHE A 44 -1.94 -4.76 -6.59
CA PHE A 44 -2.69 -4.37 -7.79
C PHE A 44 -1.84 -4.37 -9.06
N ALA A 45 -0.62 -3.85 -8.98
CA ALA A 45 0.29 -3.72 -10.12
C ALA A 45 1.75 -3.93 -9.73
N LEU A 46 2.61 -4.19 -10.70
CA LEU A 46 4.06 -4.24 -10.51
C LEU A 46 4.65 -2.85 -10.78
N HIS A 47 5.08 -2.17 -9.74
CA HIS A 47 5.88 -0.97 -9.84
C HIS A 47 6.61 -0.70 -8.51
N PRO A 48 7.72 0.06 -8.54
CA PRO A 48 8.66 0.15 -7.42
C PRO A 48 8.03 0.50 -6.07
N SER A 49 7.04 1.40 -6.04
CA SER A 49 6.42 1.83 -4.78
C SER A 49 5.59 0.73 -4.13
N LEU A 50 4.78 -0.01 -4.93
CA LEU A 50 4.01 -1.14 -4.38
C LEU A 50 4.92 -2.30 -3.98
N ASP A 51 6.00 -2.54 -4.74
CA ASP A 51 6.99 -3.57 -4.40
C ASP A 51 7.67 -3.22 -3.07
N ALA A 52 8.11 -1.98 -2.90
CA ALA A 52 8.70 -1.48 -1.64
C ALA A 52 7.73 -1.60 -0.45
N ALA A 53 6.43 -1.29 -0.64
CA ALA A 53 5.43 -1.46 0.40
C ALA A 53 5.24 -2.93 0.80
N THR A 54 5.22 -3.85 -0.17
CA THR A 54 5.13 -5.29 0.09
C THR A 54 6.36 -5.81 0.84
N GLU A 55 7.56 -5.35 0.46
CA GLU A 55 8.80 -5.68 1.18
C GLU A 55 8.79 -5.16 2.62
N GLY A 56 8.37 -3.91 2.83
CA GLY A 56 8.22 -3.32 4.15
C GLY A 56 7.27 -4.12 5.04
N PHE A 57 6.12 -4.53 4.51
CA PHE A 57 5.14 -5.36 5.21
C PHE A 57 5.74 -6.69 5.68
N LYS A 58 6.38 -7.43 4.78
CA LYS A 58 7.04 -8.70 5.10
C LYS A 58 8.16 -8.52 6.12
N LYS A 59 8.95 -7.47 5.98
CA LYS A 59 10.04 -7.13 6.91
C LYS A 59 9.52 -6.90 8.32
N ALA A 60 8.40 -6.17 8.47
CA ALA A 60 7.82 -5.90 9.78
C ALA A 60 7.33 -7.19 10.47
N LEU A 61 6.66 -8.09 9.76
CA LEU A 61 6.25 -9.38 10.30
C LEU A 61 7.46 -10.20 10.75
N LYS A 62 8.51 -10.26 9.94
CA LYS A 62 9.77 -10.92 10.28
C LYS A 62 10.40 -10.35 11.54
N ASP A 63 10.50 -9.00 11.65
CA ASP A 63 11.09 -8.32 12.80
C ASP A 63 10.29 -8.52 14.09
N LYS A 64 8.97 -8.74 13.95
CA LYS A 64 8.09 -9.12 15.08
C LYS A 64 8.10 -10.61 15.42
N GLY A 65 8.92 -11.41 14.72
CA GLY A 65 9.01 -12.87 14.92
C GLY A 65 7.76 -13.63 14.47
N ILE A 66 6.93 -13.04 13.62
CA ILE A 66 5.74 -13.69 13.06
C ILE A 66 6.17 -14.63 11.94
N LYS A 67 5.91 -15.93 12.12
CA LYS A 67 6.08 -16.92 11.05
C LYS A 67 4.88 -16.81 10.11
N ALA A 68 5.10 -16.44 8.86
CA ALA A 68 4.06 -16.28 7.84
C ALA A 68 4.42 -17.05 6.57
N ASP A 69 3.42 -17.73 6.02
CA ASP A 69 3.42 -18.29 4.68
C ASP A 69 2.65 -17.31 3.77
N PHE A 70 3.33 -16.78 2.76
CA PHE A 70 2.79 -15.74 1.90
C PHE A 70 2.30 -16.32 0.58
N ASP A 71 0.99 -16.17 0.29
CA ASP A 71 0.44 -16.31 -1.05
C ASP A 71 0.40 -14.93 -1.71
N GLU A 72 1.36 -14.68 -2.61
CA GLU A 72 1.54 -13.38 -3.28
C GLU A 72 0.97 -13.41 -4.67
N GLN A 73 -0.05 -12.61 -4.90
CA GLN A 73 -0.72 -12.51 -6.19
C GLN A 73 -0.75 -11.06 -6.70
N ASN A 74 -0.45 -10.89 -7.99
CA ASN A 74 -0.46 -9.60 -8.67
C ASN A 74 -1.60 -9.53 -9.66
N ALA A 75 -2.39 -8.47 -9.56
CA ALA A 75 -3.55 -8.27 -10.43
C ALA A 75 -3.21 -7.69 -11.82
N GLN A 76 -1.95 -7.30 -12.06
CA GLN A 76 -1.48 -6.76 -13.35
C GLN A 76 -2.28 -5.54 -13.82
N ALA A 77 -2.66 -4.66 -12.89
CA ALA A 77 -3.51 -3.50 -13.10
C ALA A 77 -4.90 -3.82 -13.68
N ASP A 78 -5.42 -5.03 -13.46
CA ASP A 78 -6.76 -5.45 -13.87
C ASP A 78 -7.66 -5.66 -12.65
N GLN A 79 -8.78 -4.93 -12.60
CA GLN A 79 -9.73 -5.00 -11.49
C GLN A 79 -10.45 -6.35 -11.39
N ASN A 80 -10.64 -7.08 -12.49
CA ASN A 80 -11.23 -8.41 -12.43
C ASN A 80 -10.30 -9.42 -11.76
N ASN A 81 -8.99 -9.27 -12.01
CA ASN A 81 -7.99 -10.08 -11.33
C ASN A 81 -7.98 -9.83 -9.83
N THR A 82 -8.14 -8.56 -9.37
CA THR A 82 -8.22 -8.27 -7.92
C THR A 82 -9.38 -8.99 -7.25
N GLN A 83 -10.55 -9.07 -7.92
CA GLN A 83 -11.71 -9.78 -7.39
C GLN A 83 -11.44 -11.28 -7.28
N SER A 84 -10.86 -11.87 -8.33
CA SER A 84 -10.51 -13.29 -8.36
C SER A 84 -9.48 -13.63 -7.28
N ILE A 85 -8.45 -12.82 -7.10
CA ILE A 85 -7.42 -12.96 -6.06
C ILE A 85 -8.06 -12.92 -4.67
N ALA A 86 -8.92 -11.93 -4.41
CA ALA A 86 -9.59 -11.81 -3.13
C ALA A 86 -10.49 -13.02 -2.81
N GLN A 87 -11.21 -13.53 -3.82
CA GLN A 87 -12.04 -14.75 -3.67
C GLN A 87 -11.19 -16.00 -3.39
N ASN A 88 -10.03 -16.14 -4.05
CA ASN A 88 -9.10 -17.24 -3.80
C ASN A 88 -8.63 -17.22 -2.35
N PHE A 89 -8.19 -16.07 -1.80
CA PHE A 89 -7.77 -15.97 -0.41
C PHE A 89 -8.88 -16.31 0.59
N VAL A 90 -10.14 -15.97 0.26
CA VAL A 90 -11.29 -16.39 1.09
C VAL A 90 -11.49 -17.91 1.01
N GLY A 91 -11.37 -18.51 -0.18
CA GLY A 91 -11.47 -19.95 -0.38
C GLY A 91 -10.37 -20.73 0.36
N ASP A 92 -9.14 -20.20 0.35
CA ASP A 92 -7.96 -20.77 1.00
C ASP A 92 -7.91 -20.49 2.51
N LYS A 93 -8.86 -19.70 3.02
CA LYS A 93 -9.02 -19.38 4.45
C LYS A 93 -7.74 -18.79 5.04
N VAL A 94 -7.16 -17.80 4.38
CA VAL A 94 -5.98 -17.11 4.91
C VAL A 94 -6.29 -16.43 6.24
N ASP A 95 -5.29 -16.32 7.12
CA ASP A 95 -5.45 -15.70 8.45
C ASP A 95 -5.55 -14.15 8.34
N LEU A 96 -5.01 -13.56 7.25
CA LEU A 96 -5.03 -12.12 7.00
C LEU A 96 -4.84 -11.85 5.49
N ILE A 97 -5.49 -10.80 4.99
CA ILE A 97 -5.26 -10.28 3.63
C ILE A 97 -4.49 -8.96 3.75
N PHE A 98 -3.33 -8.87 3.09
CA PHE A 98 -2.65 -7.62 2.82
C PHE A 98 -3.03 -7.13 1.43
N ALA A 99 -3.68 -5.97 1.37
CA ALA A 99 -4.21 -5.38 0.15
C ALA A 99 -3.41 -4.11 -0.21
N ASN A 100 -2.58 -4.21 -1.23
CA ASN A 100 -1.68 -3.15 -1.68
C ASN A 100 -2.27 -2.43 -2.90
N ALA A 101 -2.69 -1.21 -2.70
CA ALA A 101 -3.43 -0.26 -3.51
C ALA A 101 -4.97 -0.32 -3.35
N THR A 102 -5.63 0.80 -3.69
CA THR A 102 -7.08 1.00 -3.52
C THR A 102 -7.94 -0.09 -4.19
N PRO A 103 -7.68 -0.51 -5.46
CA PRO A 103 -8.49 -1.55 -6.09
C PRO A 103 -8.41 -2.91 -5.35
N SER A 104 -7.22 -3.30 -4.90
CA SER A 104 -7.02 -4.52 -4.10
C SER A 104 -7.77 -4.46 -2.76
N ALA A 105 -7.74 -3.31 -2.08
CA ALA A 105 -8.43 -3.12 -0.80
C ALA A 105 -9.96 -3.18 -0.96
N ILE A 106 -10.51 -2.58 -2.01
CA ILE A 106 -11.94 -2.64 -2.33
C ILE A 106 -12.35 -4.10 -2.62
N ALA A 107 -11.60 -4.81 -3.44
CA ALA A 107 -11.89 -6.20 -3.78
C ALA A 107 -11.85 -7.11 -2.54
N ALA A 108 -10.84 -6.98 -1.69
CA ALA A 108 -10.72 -7.73 -0.44
C ALA A 108 -11.91 -7.46 0.51
N LEU A 109 -12.29 -6.19 0.71
CA LEU A 109 -13.43 -5.83 1.57
C LEU A 109 -14.77 -6.34 1.05
N ASN A 110 -14.93 -6.42 -0.29
CA ASN A 110 -16.12 -6.98 -0.91
C ASN A 110 -16.19 -8.50 -0.77
N ALA A 111 -15.04 -9.19 -0.81
CA ALA A 111 -14.96 -10.65 -0.75
C ALA A 111 -15.19 -11.22 0.66
N THR A 112 -14.80 -10.50 1.72
CA THR A 112 -14.94 -11.02 3.10
C THR A 112 -15.34 -9.95 4.11
N LYS A 113 -16.06 -10.39 5.16
CA LYS A 113 -16.36 -9.58 6.35
C LYS A 113 -15.69 -10.13 7.61
N ASP A 114 -15.07 -11.30 7.51
CA ASP A 114 -14.54 -12.06 8.65
C ASP A 114 -13.02 -12.06 8.68
N ILE A 115 -12.35 -12.27 7.53
CA ILE A 115 -10.89 -12.26 7.46
C ILE A 115 -10.41 -10.81 7.66
N PRO A 116 -9.48 -10.55 8.59
CA PRO A 116 -8.91 -9.23 8.76
C PRO A 116 -8.12 -8.79 7.52
N ILE A 117 -8.29 -7.52 7.16
CA ILE A 117 -7.65 -6.92 6.01
C ILE A 117 -6.77 -5.76 6.49
N ILE A 118 -5.52 -5.76 6.05
CA ILE A 118 -4.61 -4.62 6.17
C ILE A 118 -4.36 -4.07 4.78
N PHE A 119 -4.71 -2.81 4.57
CA PHE A 119 -4.36 -2.12 3.33
C PHE A 119 -3.14 -1.22 3.49
N THR A 120 -2.49 -0.94 2.37
CA THR A 120 -1.48 0.13 2.20
C THR A 120 -1.66 0.78 0.84
N SER A 121 -1.00 1.92 0.61
CA SER A 121 -1.04 2.61 -0.70
C SER A 121 -2.48 2.93 -1.14
N VAL A 122 -3.30 3.39 -0.20
CA VAL A 122 -4.69 3.78 -0.43
C VAL A 122 -4.84 5.27 -0.20
N THR A 123 -5.20 6.01 -1.23
CA THR A 123 -5.25 7.48 -1.19
C THR A 123 -6.40 8.03 -0.37
N ASP A 124 -7.61 7.52 -0.57
CA ASP A 124 -8.81 7.96 0.16
C ASP A 124 -9.61 6.77 0.69
N PRO A 125 -9.22 6.21 1.84
CA PRO A 125 -9.89 5.04 2.39
C PRO A 125 -11.33 5.32 2.84
N VAL A 126 -11.69 6.58 3.12
CA VAL A 126 -13.07 6.96 3.47
C VAL A 126 -13.94 7.06 2.22
N GLY A 127 -13.49 7.82 1.22
CA GLY A 127 -14.20 7.97 -0.06
C GLY A 127 -14.28 6.66 -0.86
N ALA A 128 -13.31 5.76 -0.72
CA ALA A 128 -13.36 4.40 -1.25
C ALA A 128 -14.30 3.46 -0.48
N GLY A 129 -14.91 3.91 0.62
CA GLY A 129 -15.84 3.13 1.42
C GLY A 129 -15.20 2.00 2.25
N LEU A 130 -13.87 2.01 2.37
CA LEU A 130 -13.13 1.00 3.13
C LEU A 130 -13.36 1.16 4.63
N VAL A 131 -13.24 2.37 5.13
CA VAL A 131 -13.41 2.72 6.54
C VAL A 131 -14.47 3.81 6.73
N LYS A 132 -15.03 3.92 7.92
CA LYS A 132 -16.01 4.99 8.23
C LYS A 132 -15.32 6.33 8.48
N ALA A 133 -14.18 6.29 9.15
CA ALA A 133 -13.32 7.43 9.46
C ALA A 133 -11.91 6.89 9.73
N LEU A 134 -10.89 7.74 9.60
CA LEU A 134 -9.50 7.32 9.77
C LEU A 134 -9.19 6.88 11.21
N ASP A 135 -9.77 7.56 12.20
CA ASP A 135 -9.60 7.25 13.63
C ASP A 135 -10.47 6.07 14.10
N LYS A 136 -11.52 5.70 13.34
CA LYS A 136 -12.48 4.63 13.67
C LYS A 136 -12.88 3.83 12.42
N PRO A 137 -12.04 2.89 11.97
CA PRO A 137 -12.31 2.09 10.76
C PRO A 137 -13.65 1.35 10.83
N GLY A 138 -13.96 0.71 11.95
CA GLY A 138 -15.28 0.15 12.27
C GLY A 138 -15.69 -1.11 11.52
N LYS A 139 -14.76 -1.77 10.81
CA LYS A 139 -14.94 -3.03 10.07
C LYS A 139 -13.77 -3.98 10.32
N ASN A 140 -13.68 -5.05 9.54
CA ASN A 140 -12.55 -5.97 9.51
C ASN A 140 -11.33 -5.44 8.75
N ILE A 141 -11.24 -4.13 8.48
CA ILE A 141 -10.21 -3.53 7.64
C ILE A 141 -9.62 -2.27 8.28
N THR A 142 -8.31 -2.12 8.20
CA THR A 142 -7.54 -0.92 8.53
C THR A 142 -6.23 -0.90 7.74
N GLY A 143 -5.35 0.08 7.94
CA GLY A 143 -4.05 0.12 7.26
C GLY A 143 -3.42 1.50 7.24
N THR A 144 -2.64 1.78 6.19
CA THR A 144 -1.96 3.05 5.96
C THR A 144 -2.43 3.71 4.67
N THR A 145 -2.69 5.01 4.71
CA THR A 145 -2.96 5.81 3.52
C THR A 145 -1.66 6.36 2.94
N ASP A 146 -1.60 6.55 1.63
CA ASP A 146 -0.52 7.25 0.94
C ASP A 146 -0.86 8.72 0.63
N ASN A 147 -1.89 9.26 1.25
CA ASN A 147 -2.29 10.65 1.13
C ASN A 147 -1.66 11.50 2.24
N HIS A 148 -0.54 12.15 1.93
CA HIS A 148 0.00 13.21 2.78
C HIS A 148 -0.58 14.55 2.34
N PRO A 149 -1.22 15.35 3.23
CA PRO A 149 -1.99 16.56 2.86
C PRO A 149 -1.21 17.61 2.04
N GLU A 150 0.11 17.62 2.15
CA GLU A 150 0.98 18.59 1.47
C GLU A 150 1.72 18.01 0.24
N ALA A 151 1.61 16.70 -0.07
CA ALA A 151 2.45 16.09 -1.11
C ALA A 151 2.11 16.64 -2.50
N THR A 152 0.87 16.47 -2.94
CA THR A 152 0.37 16.96 -4.22
C THR A 152 0.60 18.46 -4.34
N LYS A 153 0.22 19.22 -3.31
CA LYS A 153 0.36 20.67 -3.26
C LYS A 153 1.80 21.13 -3.47
N LYS A 154 2.77 20.54 -2.78
CA LYS A 154 4.19 20.90 -2.93
C LYS A 154 4.70 20.62 -4.34
N THR A 155 4.33 19.48 -4.94
CA THR A 155 4.74 19.16 -6.31
C THR A 155 4.12 20.14 -7.32
N ILE A 156 2.80 20.43 -7.22
CA ILE A 156 2.14 21.35 -8.14
C ILE A 156 2.66 22.79 -7.95
N HIS A 157 2.90 23.24 -6.71
CA HIS A 157 3.54 24.54 -6.47
C HIS A 157 4.94 24.61 -7.08
N PHE A 158 5.75 23.56 -6.99
CA PHE A 158 7.04 23.53 -7.67
C PHE A 158 6.88 23.69 -9.20
N ILE A 159 5.91 23.00 -9.80
CA ILE A 159 5.61 23.10 -11.23
C ILE A 159 5.16 24.53 -11.61
N THR A 160 4.29 25.15 -10.83
CA THR A 160 3.73 26.48 -11.15
C THR A 160 4.64 27.64 -10.74
N ASP A 161 5.29 27.55 -9.59
CA ASP A 161 6.00 28.65 -8.96
C ASP A 161 7.49 28.69 -9.36
N GLU A 162 8.11 27.51 -9.59
CA GLU A 162 9.53 27.41 -9.92
C GLU A 162 9.76 27.18 -11.42
N VAL A 163 9.02 26.22 -12.00
CA VAL A 163 9.12 25.90 -13.43
C VAL A 163 8.32 26.90 -14.28
N LYS A 164 7.32 27.60 -13.67
CA LYS A 164 6.46 28.58 -14.32
C LYS A 164 5.54 27.98 -15.41
N ALA A 165 5.23 26.69 -15.30
CA ALA A 165 4.28 26.05 -16.21
C ALA A 165 2.88 26.66 -16.06
N LYS A 166 2.23 26.95 -17.19
CA LYS A 166 0.87 27.49 -17.26
C LYS A 166 -0.16 26.46 -17.73
N ASN A 167 0.28 25.46 -18.48
CA ASN A 167 -0.56 24.36 -18.94
C ASN A 167 0.06 23.05 -18.43
N ILE A 168 -0.61 22.38 -17.51
CA ILE A 168 -0.12 21.14 -16.89
C ILE A 168 -0.94 19.99 -17.43
N GLY A 169 -0.29 19.02 -18.08
CA GLY A 169 -0.92 17.79 -18.52
C GLY A 169 -1.01 16.79 -17.38
N VAL A 170 -2.12 16.11 -17.24
CA VAL A 170 -2.27 14.97 -16.34
C VAL A 170 -2.77 13.74 -17.12
N ILE A 171 -2.14 12.57 -16.87
CA ILE A 171 -2.58 11.30 -17.41
C ILE A 171 -3.00 10.42 -16.25
N TYR A 172 -4.19 9.84 -16.33
CA TYR A 172 -4.73 9.03 -15.25
C TYR A 172 -5.73 7.99 -15.75
N ASN A 173 -5.89 6.91 -15.00
CA ASN A 173 -6.93 5.93 -15.23
C ASN A 173 -8.21 6.35 -14.49
N SER A 174 -9.23 6.73 -15.25
CA SER A 174 -10.53 7.13 -14.67
C SER A 174 -11.30 5.97 -13.99
N GLY A 175 -10.86 4.73 -14.17
CA GLY A 175 -11.36 3.56 -13.45
C GLY A 175 -10.74 3.36 -12.06
N GLU A 176 -9.67 4.08 -11.71
CA GLU A 176 -9.05 4.04 -10.39
C GLU A 176 -9.57 5.19 -9.50
N GLN A 177 -10.26 4.86 -8.42
CA GLN A 177 -10.83 5.84 -7.48
C GLN A 177 -9.76 6.78 -6.89
N ASN A 178 -8.59 6.23 -6.50
CA ASN A 178 -7.45 7.01 -6.03
C ASN A 178 -7.01 8.08 -7.04
N SER A 179 -6.96 7.73 -8.32
CA SER A 179 -6.53 8.63 -9.38
C SER A 179 -7.51 9.77 -9.61
N VAL A 180 -8.80 9.46 -9.63
CA VAL A 180 -9.87 10.47 -9.79
C VAL A 180 -9.81 11.49 -8.65
N VAL A 181 -9.69 11.04 -7.39
CA VAL A 181 -9.59 11.94 -6.22
C VAL A 181 -8.38 12.85 -6.31
N GLN A 182 -7.21 12.32 -6.70
CA GLN A 182 -5.99 13.13 -6.83
C GLN A 182 -6.09 14.14 -7.98
N VAL A 183 -6.68 13.77 -9.11
CA VAL A 183 -6.87 14.70 -10.24
C VAL A 183 -7.79 15.85 -9.85
N GLU A 184 -8.86 15.59 -9.10
CA GLU A 184 -9.73 16.65 -8.58
C GLU A 184 -9.01 17.59 -7.59
N GLU A 185 -8.09 17.05 -6.77
CA GLU A 185 -7.22 17.85 -5.91
C GLU A 185 -6.26 18.71 -6.73
N VAL A 186 -5.57 18.12 -7.70
CA VAL A 186 -4.64 18.81 -8.62
C VAL A 186 -5.36 19.96 -9.33
N LYS A 187 -6.56 19.72 -9.83
CA LYS A 187 -7.37 20.72 -10.53
C LYS A 187 -7.61 21.97 -9.68
N LYS A 188 -8.01 21.78 -8.42
CA LYS A 188 -8.21 22.90 -7.49
C LYS A 188 -6.93 23.69 -7.26
N ILE A 189 -5.80 23.00 -7.03
CA ILE A 189 -4.51 23.68 -6.81
C ILE A 189 -4.05 24.44 -8.06
N VAL A 190 -4.22 23.85 -9.24
CA VAL A 190 -3.85 24.48 -10.53
C VAL A 190 -4.69 25.74 -10.80
N GLU A 191 -6.00 25.68 -10.51
CA GLU A 191 -6.91 26.82 -10.65
C GLU A 191 -6.49 27.99 -9.72
N GLU A 192 -6.09 27.70 -8.47
CA GLU A 192 -5.58 28.69 -7.50
C GLU A 192 -4.29 29.39 -7.98
N LYS A 193 -3.57 28.79 -8.93
CA LYS A 193 -2.28 29.28 -9.48
C LYS A 193 -2.41 29.94 -10.85
N ASP A 194 -3.61 30.30 -11.30
CA ASP A 194 -3.87 30.84 -12.64
C ASP A 194 -3.22 30.01 -13.76
N ALA A 195 -3.22 28.69 -13.58
CA ALA A 195 -2.75 27.71 -14.55
C ALA A 195 -3.93 26.85 -15.06
N LYS A 196 -3.70 26.04 -16.07
CA LYS A 196 -4.71 25.18 -16.68
C LYS A 196 -4.29 23.73 -16.58
N LEU A 197 -5.23 22.85 -16.20
CA LEU A 197 -5.08 21.42 -16.26
C LEU A 197 -5.60 20.89 -17.60
N VAL A 198 -4.77 20.07 -18.26
CA VAL A 198 -5.12 19.36 -19.50
C VAL A 198 -5.20 17.87 -19.16
N GLU A 199 -6.41 17.39 -18.99
CA GLU A 199 -6.67 16.02 -18.57
C GLU A 199 -6.69 15.06 -19.77
N VAL A 200 -6.04 13.89 -19.61
CA VAL A 200 -6.11 12.75 -20.53
C VAL A 200 -6.36 11.49 -19.71
N SER A 201 -7.53 10.93 -19.87
CA SER A 201 -7.87 9.66 -19.20
C SER A 201 -7.53 8.45 -20.07
N ILE A 202 -7.16 7.37 -19.41
CA ILE A 202 -6.91 6.06 -20.00
C ILE A 202 -7.71 5.00 -19.27
N SER A 203 -7.76 3.80 -19.84
CA SER A 203 -8.42 2.61 -19.26
C SER A 203 -7.43 1.49 -18.97
N ASN A 204 -6.26 1.48 -19.61
CA ASN A 204 -5.26 0.43 -19.48
C ASN A 204 -3.85 0.93 -19.86
N THR A 205 -2.83 0.13 -19.53
CA THR A 205 -1.41 0.47 -19.74
C THR A 205 -1.02 0.70 -21.19
N SER A 206 -1.69 0.05 -22.16
CA SER A 206 -1.35 0.17 -23.59
C SER A 206 -1.66 1.57 -24.17
N GLU A 207 -2.55 2.31 -23.53
CA GLU A 207 -2.96 3.65 -23.95
C GLU A 207 -2.01 4.75 -23.45
N VAL A 208 -1.15 4.47 -22.46
CA VAL A 208 -0.30 5.46 -21.77
C VAL A 208 0.61 6.22 -22.73
N LYS A 209 1.25 5.53 -23.66
CA LYS A 209 2.13 6.19 -24.64
C LYS A 209 1.39 7.19 -25.52
N GLN A 210 0.24 6.77 -26.07
CA GLN A 210 -0.59 7.63 -26.91
C GLN A 210 -1.14 8.82 -26.11
N ALA A 211 -1.52 8.62 -24.86
CA ALA A 211 -1.95 9.68 -23.96
C ALA A 211 -0.84 10.72 -23.76
N ALA A 212 0.40 10.29 -23.48
CA ALA A 212 1.53 11.19 -23.36
C ALA A 212 1.84 11.95 -24.67
N GLU A 213 1.79 11.28 -25.81
CA GLU A 213 1.98 11.90 -27.13
C GLU A 213 0.89 12.94 -27.43
N SER A 214 -0.34 12.75 -26.97
CA SER A 214 -1.45 13.70 -27.18
C SER A 214 -1.28 15.02 -26.43
N LEU A 215 -0.44 15.07 -25.41
CA LEU A 215 -0.12 16.28 -24.64
C LEU A 215 0.94 17.15 -25.33
N VAL A 216 1.68 16.63 -26.30
CA VAL A 216 2.78 17.34 -26.98
C VAL A 216 2.28 18.60 -27.67
N GLY A 217 2.93 19.74 -27.40
CA GLY A 217 2.55 21.07 -27.94
C GLY A 217 1.30 21.68 -27.27
N ARG A 218 0.73 21.04 -26.27
CA ARG A 218 -0.44 21.53 -25.54
C ARG A 218 -0.14 21.90 -24.10
N VAL A 219 0.97 21.40 -23.55
CA VAL A 219 1.33 21.55 -22.14
C VAL A 219 2.78 21.97 -21.97
N ASP A 220 3.06 22.65 -20.85
CA ASP A 220 4.40 23.09 -20.45
C ASP A 220 5.08 22.09 -19.52
N ALA A 221 4.30 21.25 -18.84
CA ALA A 221 4.75 20.18 -17.94
C ALA A 221 3.73 19.03 -17.91
N ILE A 222 4.18 17.83 -17.57
CA ILE A 222 3.31 16.69 -17.33
C ILE A 222 3.41 16.31 -15.84
N TYR A 223 2.28 16.05 -15.20
CA TYR A 223 2.19 15.50 -13.86
C TYR A 223 1.47 14.14 -13.89
N ILE A 224 2.07 13.13 -13.28
CA ILE A 224 1.45 11.81 -13.09
C ILE A 224 1.18 11.64 -11.59
N PRO A 225 -0.10 11.51 -11.18
CA PRO A 225 -0.47 11.19 -9.80
C PRO A 225 -0.01 9.77 -9.41
N THR A 226 -0.34 9.30 -8.22
CA THR A 226 -0.09 7.90 -7.82
C THR A 226 -1.10 6.96 -8.49
N ASP A 227 -1.10 6.97 -9.83
CA ASP A 227 -1.93 6.14 -10.69
C ASP A 227 -1.21 4.84 -11.03
N ASN A 228 -1.74 3.71 -10.56
CA ASN A 228 -1.05 2.44 -10.69
C ASN A 228 -0.91 1.99 -12.16
N THR A 229 -1.92 2.27 -12.98
CA THR A 229 -1.90 1.91 -14.41
C THR A 229 -0.87 2.72 -15.18
N VAL A 230 -0.81 4.04 -14.97
CA VAL A 230 0.15 4.93 -15.65
C VAL A 230 1.57 4.66 -15.15
N VAL A 231 1.77 4.49 -13.84
CA VAL A 231 3.10 4.22 -13.23
C VAL A 231 3.67 2.89 -13.72
N THR A 232 2.85 1.87 -13.95
CA THR A 232 3.28 0.59 -14.55
C THR A 232 3.91 0.79 -15.94
N ALA A 233 3.42 1.76 -16.71
CA ALA A 233 3.90 2.10 -18.07
C ALA A 233 4.68 3.43 -18.12
N LEU A 234 5.19 3.92 -16.98
CA LEU A 234 5.82 5.23 -16.83
C LEU A 234 7.00 5.45 -17.78
N ASP A 235 7.75 4.42 -18.12
CA ASP A 235 8.87 4.51 -19.05
C ASP A 235 8.44 5.06 -20.43
N SER A 236 7.21 4.78 -20.85
CA SER A 236 6.63 5.36 -22.08
C SER A 236 6.42 6.87 -21.95
N VAL A 237 5.96 7.36 -20.80
CA VAL A 237 5.80 8.80 -20.54
C VAL A 237 7.15 9.47 -20.47
N ILE A 238 8.13 8.88 -19.76
CA ILE A 238 9.52 9.37 -19.67
C ILE A 238 10.14 9.49 -21.07
N GLY A 239 9.93 8.49 -21.93
CA GLY A 239 10.41 8.50 -23.32
C GLY A 239 9.87 9.69 -24.12
N VAL A 240 8.57 9.98 -24.00
CA VAL A 240 7.93 11.14 -24.64
C VAL A 240 8.46 12.45 -24.04
N ALA A 241 8.50 12.57 -22.71
CA ALA A 241 8.98 13.73 -21.99
C ALA A 241 10.41 14.12 -22.40
N ARG A 242 11.33 13.15 -22.43
CA ARG A 242 12.73 13.36 -22.90
C ARG A 242 12.81 13.76 -24.36
N SER A 243 12.11 13.05 -25.25
CA SER A 243 12.17 13.32 -26.70
C SER A 243 11.57 14.66 -27.11
N LYS A 244 10.57 15.12 -26.35
CA LYS A 244 9.84 16.37 -26.65
C LYS A 244 10.25 17.54 -25.74
N LYS A 245 11.18 17.31 -24.81
CA LYS A 245 11.65 18.31 -23.85
C LYS A 245 10.52 18.91 -23.02
N ILE A 246 9.65 18.06 -22.50
CA ILE A 246 8.54 18.43 -21.62
C ILE A 246 8.88 17.91 -20.22
N PRO A 247 9.05 18.75 -19.20
CA PRO A 247 9.33 18.31 -17.83
C PRO A 247 8.22 17.42 -17.28
N LEU A 248 8.61 16.25 -16.75
CA LEU A 248 7.72 15.26 -16.15
C LEU A 248 7.87 15.27 -14.62
N PHE A 249 6.77 15.40 -13.92
CA PHE A 249 6.66 15.33 -12.46
C PHE A 249 5.74 14.18 -12.07
N VAL A 250 5.95 13.63 -10.87
CA VAL A 250 5.22 12.46 -10.41
C VAL A 250 4.78 12.62 -8.95
N GLY A 251 3.84 11.80 -8.51
CA GLY A 251 3.25 11.87 -7.17
C GLY A 251 4.06 11.13 -6.09
N GLU A 252 5.12 10.37 -6.46
CA GLU A 252 5.87 9.57 -5.50
C GLU A 252 7.35 9.43 -5.87
N LEU A 253 8.19 9.13 -4.85
CA LEU A 253 9.66 9.22 -4.98
C LEU A 253 10.27 8.10 -5.83
N ASP A 254 9.69 6.91 -5.83
CA ASP A 254 10.29 5.76 -6.54
C ASP A 254 10.15 5.91 -8.07
N SER A 255 9.01 6.44 -8.54
CA SER A 255 8.84 6.85 -9.94
C SER A 255 9.74 8.02 -10.33
N MET A 256 9.99 8.96 -9.41
CA MET A 256 10.92 10.07 -9.67
C MET A 256 12.32 9.55 -10.00
N LYS A 257 12.80 8.53 -9.27
CA LYS A 257 14.10 7.90 -9.53
C LYS A 257 14.21 7.30 -10.94
N LYS A 258 13.10 6.82 -11.52
CA LYS A 258 13.08 6.28 -12.90
C LYS A 258 13.38 7.33 -13.97
N GLY A 259 13.24 8.61 -13.68
CA GLY A 259 13.60 9.68 -14.61
C GLY A 259 12.56 10.82 -14.72
N ALA A 260 11.70 11.01 -13.72
CA ALA A 260 10.94 12.23 -13.59
C ALA A 260 11.79 13.34 -12.93
N VAL A 261 11.39 14.61 -13.15
CA VAL A 261 12.13 15.79 -12.70
C VAL A 261 12.07 15.97 -11.19
N ALA A 262 10.90 15.86 -10.62
CA ALA A 262 10.73 15.99 -9.17
C ALA A 262 9.44 15.30 -8.68
N ALA A 263 9.44 15.00 -7.39
CA ALA A 263 8.29 14.56 -6.63
C ALA A 263 8.37 15.02 -5.19
N SER A 264 7.23 15.35 -4.59
CA SER A 264 7.08 15.40 -3.14
C SER A 264 6.48 14.09 -2.68
N GLY A 265 7.16 13.37 -1.81
CA GLY A 265 6.74 12.03 -1.41
C GLY A 265 7.40 11.56 -0.11
N PHE A 266 7.18 10.32 0.19
CA PHE A 266 7.62 9.60 1.38
C PHE A 266 8.02 8.17 0.98
N SER A 267 8.49 7.39 1.96
CA SER A 267 8.90 5.99 1.73
C SER A 267 7.69 5.06 1.73
N TYR A 268 7.43 4.39 0.62
CA TYR A 268 6.43 3.33 0.54
C TYR A 268 6.84 2.07 1.31
N PHE A 269 8.14 1.81 1.44
CA PHE A 269 8.65 0.78 2.34
C PHE A 269 8.21 1.03 3.79
N ASP A 270 8.30 2.28 4.28
CA ASP A 270 7.91 2.62 5.65
C ASP A 270 6.39 2.49 5.85
N LEU A 271 5.57 2.83 4.84
CA LEU A 271 4.12 2.60 4.88
C LEU A 271 3.80 1.10 4.99
N GLY A 272 4.44 0.29 4.16
CA GLY A 272 4.29 -1.16 4.21
C GLY A 272 4.77 -1.74 5.53
N TYR A 273 5.91 -1.25 6.05
CA TYR A 273 6.43 -1.66 7.35
C TYR A 273 5.44 -1.35 8.49
N GLN A 274 4.87 -0.15 8.49
CA GLN A 274 3.84 0.25 9.46
C GLN A 274 2.59 -0.64 9.35
N SER A 275 2.12 -0.94 8.14
CA SER A 275 1.02 -1.88 7.89
C SER A 275 1.34 -3.29 8.43
N GLY A 276 2.59 -3.74 8.28
CA GLY A 276 3.05 -5.02 8.83
C GLY A 276 3.07 -5.05 10.36
N LEU A 277 3.38 -3.92 11.03
CA LEU A 277 3.25 -3.81 12.49
C LEU A 277 1.80 -3.95 12.95
N MET A 278 0.85 -3.33 12.22
CA MET A 278 -0.58 -3.49 12.49
C MET A 278 -1.02 -4.94 12.29
N ALA A 279 -0.57 -5.58 11.21
CA ALA A 279 -0.84 -6.98 10.93
C ALA A 279 -0.34 -7.92 12.05
N ALA A 280 0.86 -7.67 12.57
CA ALA A 280 1.41 -8.44 13.70
C ALA A 280 0.54 -8.36 14.97
N ASP A 281 0.01 -7.16 15.29
CA ASP A 281 -0.90 -6.98 16.42
C ASP A 281 -2.22 -7.74 16.20
N ILE A 282 -2.72 -7.80 14.96
CA ILE A 282 -3.95 -8.54 14.62
C ILE A 282 -3.73 -10.04 14.66
N LEU A 283 -2.69 -10.54 14.00
CA LEU A 283 -2.38 -11.97 13.92
C LEU A 283 -2.10 -12.59 15.31
N THR A 284 -1.53 -11.80 16.22
CA THR A 284 -1.29 -12.22 17.62
C THR A 284 -2.51 -12.00 18.53
N GLY A 285 -3.62 -11.52 18.02
CA GLY A 285 -4.85 -11.27 18.81
C GLY A 285 -4.76 -10.09 19.79
N LYS A 286 -3.72 -9.27 19.70
CA LYS A 286 -3.56 -8.08 20.57
C LYS A 286 -4.57 -7.00 20.27
N LYS A 287 -4.93 -6.81 18.99
CA LYS A 287 -5.90 -5.82 18.51
C LYS A 287 -6.79 -6.40 17.43
N LYS A 288 -7.94 -5.79 17.22
CA LYS A 288 -8.80 -6.03 16.05
C LYS A 288 -8.57 -4.93 15.01
N ALA A 289 -8.77 -5.24 13.73
CA ALA A 289 -8.65 -4.25 12.66
C ALA A 289 -9.55 -3.02 12.91
N SER A 290 -10.76 -3.23 13.45
CA SER A 290 -11.70 -2.16 13.80
C SER A 290 -11.19 -1.15 14.82
N ASP A 291 -10.18 -1.51 15.61
CA ASP A 291 -9.70 -0.74 16.76
C ASP A 291 -8.36 -0.03 16.47
N ILE A 292 -7.79 -0.27 15.29
CA ILE A 292 -6.53 0.33 14.87
C ILE A 292 -6.84 1.50 13.91
N PRO A 293 -6.54 2.75 14.27
CA PRO A 293 -6.69 3.89 13.36
C PRO A 293 -5.89 3.71 12.07
N VAL A 294 -6.39 4.25 10.97
CA VAL A 294 -5.62 4.37 9.72
C VAL A 294 -4.49 5.37 9.95
N GLU A 295 -3.27 5.00 9.59
CA GLU A 295 -2.12 5.88 9.75
C GLU A 295 -1.75 6.59 8.44
N LEU A 296 -1.24 7.81 8.57
CA LEU A 296 -0.75 8.65 7.49
C LEU A 296 0.77 8.59 7.42
N PRO A 297 1.39 8.95 6.27
CA PRO A 297 2.83 9.14 6.18
C PRO A 297 3.31 10.20 7.18
N LYS A 298 4.45 9.94 7.86
CA LYS A 298 4.97 10.82 8.91
C LYS A 298 5.99 11.84 8.40
N SER A 299 6.56 11.62 7.25
CA SER A 299 7.60 12.47 6.67
C SER A 299 7.25 12.79 5.23
N LEU A 300 7.66 13.95 4.77
CA LEU A 300 7.49 14.38 3.39
C LEU A 300 8.77 15.06 2.92
N LYS A 301 9.27 14.66 1.74
CA LYS A 301 10.42 15.26 1.09
C LYS A 301 10.04 15.72 -0.31
N LEU A 302 10.55 16.87 -0.74
CA LEU A 302 10.67 17.20 -2.15
C LEU A 302 12.04 16.72 -2.63
N VAL A 303 12.08 15.92 -3.68
CA VAL A 303 13.30 15.43 -4.28
C VAL A 303 13.34 15.82 -5.74
N ILE A 304 14.48 16.35 -6.20
CA ILE A 304 14.66 16.92 -7.54
C ILE A 304 15.79 16.16 -8.24
N ASN A 305 15.50 15.57 -9.39
CA ASN A 305 16.45 14.83 -10.22
C ASN A 305 17.07 15.78 -11.26
N LYS A 306 18.30 16.23 -11.00
CA LYS A 306 19.03 17.16 -11.87
C LYS A 306 19.27 16.59 -13.26
N ALA A 307 19.56 15.31 -13.37
CA ALA A 307 19.82 14.68 -14.67
C ALA A 307 18.52 14.63 -15.50
N ALA A 308 17.41 14.20 -14.91
CA ALA A 308 16.13 14.17 -15.58
C ALA A 308 15.65 15.58 -16.01
N ALA A 309 15.84 16.60 -15.17
CA ALA A 309 15.53 17.98 -15.50
C ALA A 309 16.29 18.43 -16.75
N LYS A 310 17.61 18.25 -16.78
CA LYS A 310 18.45 18.58 -17.93
C LYS A 310 18.04 17.80 -19.20
N ASP A 311 17.79 16.51 -19.08
CA ASP A 311 17.37 15.67 -20.20
C ASP A 311 16.03 16.10 -20.79
N GLN A 312 15.16 16.67 -19.97
CA GLN A 312 13.84 17.16 -20.37
C GLN A 312 13.81 18.66 -20.67
N GLY A 313 14.98 19.28 -20.79
CA GLY A 313 15.11 20.67 -21.25
C GLY A 313 14.85 21.72 -20.16
N LEU A 314 14.86 21.34 -18.89
CA LEU A 314 14.67 22.25 -17.77
C LEU A 314 16.02 22.65 -17.16
N GLU A 315 16.28 23.94 -17.04
CA GLU A 315 17.45 24.45 -16.34
C GLU A 315 17.27 24.34 -14.83
N VAL A 316 18.20 23.66 -14.18
CA VAL A 316 18.19 23.49 -12.73
C VAL A 316 18.75 24.74 -12.06
N LYS A 317 18.01 25.29 -11.13
CA LYS A 317 18.46 26.45 -10.34
C LYS A 317 19.05 25.97 -9.01
N GLU A 318 20.20 26.51 -8.63
CA GLU A 318 20.85 26.15 -7.36
C GLU A 318 19.99 26.48 -6.13
N GLU A 319 19.16 27.51 -6.21
CA GLU A 319 18.21 27.90 -5.16
C GLU A 319 17.17 26.83 -4.84
N TRP A 320 16.91 25.89 -5.74
CA TRP A 320 16.00 24.76 -5.48
C TRP A 320 16.50 23.82 -4.39
N SER A 321 17.80 23.85 -4.07
CA SER A 321 18.35 23.13 -2.91
C SER A 321 17.74 23.56 -1.57
N GLN A 322 17.14 24.76 -1.52
CA GLN A 322 16.42 25.25 -0.33
C GLN A 322 14.98 24.71 -0.25
N LEU A 323 14.45 24.21 -1.34
CA LEU A 323 13.08 23.68 -1.45
C LEU A 323 13.04 22.17 -1.25
N GLY A 324 14.12 21.47 -1.66
CA GLY A 324 14.18 20.01 -1.63
C GLY A 324 15.59 19.44 -1.79
N GLU A 325 15.67 18.14 -1.66
CA GLU A 325 16.93 17.39 -1.82
C GLU A 325 17.22 17.15 -3.32
N PHE A 326 18.46 17.31 -3.73
CA PHE A 326 18.87 16.88 -5.07
C PHE A 326 19.15 15.37 -5.10
N TYR A 327 18.59 14.69 -6.08
CA TYR A 327 18.88 13.30 -6.39
C TYR A 327 20.04 13.23 -7.37
N GLU A 328 21.12 12.58 -6.97
CA GLU A 328 22.37 12.48 -7.78
C GLU A 328 22.40 11.20 -8.64
N GLY A 329 21.39 10.34 -8.53
CA GLY A 329 21.37 9.02 -9.16
C GLY A 329 21.91 7.92 -8.23
N GLU A 330 21.66 6.67 -8.57
CA GLU A 330 22.36 5.53 -7.98
C GLU A 330 23.66 5.35 -8.78
N GLU A 331 24.81 5.34 -8.08
CA GLU A 331 26.11 5.05 -8.69
C GLU A 331 26.22 3.58 -9.16
#